data_e6e9b42e4dfe2d77e021cce101c7be39
#
_entry.id   e6e9b42e4dfe2d77e021cce101c7be39
#
_cell.length_a   1.000
_cell.length_b   1.000
_cell.length_c   1.000
_cell.angle_alpha   90.00
_cell.angle_beta   90.00
_cell.angle_gamma   90.00
#
_symmetry.space_group_name_H-M   'P 1'
#
loop_
_entity.id
_entity.type
_entity.pdbx_description
1 polymer ?
#
loop_
_entity_poly.entity_id
_entity_poly.type
_entity_poly.pdbx_seq_one_letter_code
_entity_poly.pdbx_strand_id
1 'polypeptide(L)'
;MKKSLYLSFFLAVISIISAFILSMTNSLTSETIKNANIAKQNKKLQAMFNDKTKFTEEQISKENPIIEKVFKAEEDGKVTGYVYNVVTKGYGGKIKFLVAISSDGKYIAFDSLEHNETPGFGTKMDEPKFKGQFKDKPVTDEIDGISGATITTKGLKKGFDAAVEDFEKNYKK
;
A
#
# COMPACT_ATOMS: atom_id res chain seq x y z
N MET A 1 -33.67 -26.99 31.25
CA MET A 1 -34.04 -26.65 29.85
C MET A 1 -34.54 -25.22 29.69
N LYS A 2 -35.55 -24.72 30.43
CA LYS A 2 -36.09 -23.32 30.24
C LYS A 2 -35.06 -22.21 30.52
N LYS A 3 -34.20 -22.33 31.54
CA LYS A 3 -33.13 -21.35 31.84
C LYS A 3 -32.05 -21.29 30.73
N SER A 4 -31.68 -22.39 30.15
CA SER A 4 -30.70 -22.47 29.07
C SER A 4 -31.22 -21.80 27.79
N LEU A 5 -32.48 -22.04 27.44
CA LEU A 5 -33.17 -21.40 26.32
C LEU A 5 -33.25 -19.86 26.50
N TYR A 6 -33.57 -19.40 27.69
CA TYR A 6 -33.62 -17.96 28.00
C TYR A 6 -32.25 -17.28 27.86
N LEU A 7 -31.19 -17.94 28.37
CA LEU A 7 -29.80 -17.42 28.22
C LEU A 7 -29.36 -17.41 26.78
N SER A 8 -29.66 -18.42 25.98
CA SER A 8 -29.36 -18.47 24.56
C SER A 8 -30.08 -17.37 23.77
N PHE A 9 -31.36 -17.14 24.08
CA PHE A 9 -32.15 -16.08 23.47
C PHE A 9 -31.60 -14.69 23.81
N PHE A 10 -31.25 -14.46 25.07
CA PHE A 10 -30.65 -13.21 25.53
C PHE A 10 -29.32 -12.93 24.83
N LEU A 11 -28.47 -13.95 24.72
CA LEU A 11 -27.19 -13.85 24.02
C LEU A 11 -27.39 -13.54 22.53
N ALA A 12 -28.34 -14.16 21.87
CA ALA A 12 -28.68 -13.91 20.48
C ALA A 12 -29.13 -12.48 20.25
N VAL A 13 -29.98 -11.94 21.12
CA VAL A 13 -30.44 -10.54 21.02
C VAL A 13 -29.29 -9.56 21.16
N ILE A 14 -28.40 -9.74 22.15
CA ILE A 14 -27.22 -8.86 22.32
C ILE A 14 -26.31 -8.95 21.10
N SER A 15 -26.08 -10.16 20.55
CA SER A 15 -25.24 -10.34 19.37
C SER A 15 -25.80 -9.62 18.15
N ILE A 16 -27.11 -9.68 17.94
CA ILE A 16 -27.78 -8.99 16.85
C ILE A 16 -27.66 -7.47 17.00
N ILE A 17 -27.90 -6.94 18.20
CA ILE A 17 -27.78 -5.49 18.48
C ILE A 17 -26.33 -5.03 18.23
N SER A 18 -25.34 -5.78 18.74
CA SER A 18 -23.92 -5.46 18.55
C SER A 18 -23.52 -5.47 17.07
N ALA A 19 -23.94 -6.48 16.31
CA ALA A 19 -23.69 -6.58 14.89
C ALA A 19 -24.33 -5.42 14.12
N PHE A 20 -25.54 -5.02 14.49
CA PHE A 20 -26.23 -3.87 13.87
C PHE A 20 -25.51 -2.55 14.13
N ILE A 21 -25.08 -2.29 15.37
CA ILE A 21 -24.32 -1.08 15.74
C ILE A 21 -22.99 -1.04 14.97
N LEU A 22 -22.25 -2.16 14.92
CA LEU A 22 -21.00 -2.24 14.17
C LEU A 22 -21.21 -1.97 12.68
N SER A 23 -22.23 -2.56 12.08
CA SER A 23 -22.56 -2.39 10.67
C SER A 23 -22.91 -0.93 10.35
N MET A 24 -23.75 -0.32 11.19
CA MET A 24 -24.13 1.08 11.03
C MET A 24 -22.93 2.02 11.16
N THR A 25 -22.09 1.82 12.17
CA THR A 25 -20.86 2.62 12.37
C THR A 25 -19.92 2.47 11.17
N ASN A 26 -19.70 1.24 10.70
CA ASN A 26 -18.86 0.99 9.53
C ASN A 26 -19.39 1.69 8.26
N SER A 27 -20.71 1.67 8.05
CA SER A 27 -21.36 2.36 6.91
C SER A 27 -21.16 3.87 6.95
N LEU A 28 -21.28 4.49 8.12
CA LEU A 28 -21.11 5.95 8.30
C LEU A 28 -19.65 6.40 8.19
N THR A 29 -18.70 5.55 8.60
CA THR A 29 -17.28 5.93 8.64
C THR A 29 -16.50 5.52 7.39
N SER A 30 -16.99 4.58 6.60
CA SER A 30 -16.30 4.02 5.44
C SER A 30 -15.93 5.09 4.39
N GLU A 31 -16.82 6.03 4.13
CA GLU A 31 -16.57 7.11 3.18
C GLU A 31 -15.52 8.11 3.69
N THR A 32 -15.58 8.46 4.96
CA THR A 32 -14.59 9.33 5.62
C THR A 32 -13.20 8.69 5.60
N ILE A 33 -13.12 7.39 5.91
CA ILE A 33 -11.87 6.62 5.87
C ILE A 33 -11.32 6.57 4.44
N LYS A 34 -12.18 6.33 3.44
CA LYS A 34 -11.78 6.31 2.03
C LYS A 34 -11.20 7.66 1.59
N ASN A 35 -11.86 8.76 1.92
CA ASN A 35 -11.40 10.11 1.59
C ASN A 35 -10.09 10.46 2.30
N ALA A 36 -9.94 10.10 3.57
CA ALA A 36 -8.71 10.27 4.32
C ALA A 36 -7.53 9.46 3.71
N ASN A 37 -7.79 8.24 3.25
CA ASN A 37 -6.78 7.40 2.60
C ASN A 37 -6.36 7.98 1.24
N ILE A 38 -7.30 8.52 0.44
CA ILE A 38 -6.98 9.21 -0.81
C ILE A 38 -6.14 10.46 -0.54
N ALA A 39 -6.51 11.27 0.44
CA ALA A 39 -5.75 12.46 0.82
C ALA A 39 -4.33 12.11 1.28
N LYS A 40 -4.19 11.07 2.11
CA LYS A 40 -2.89 10.54 2.55
C LYS A 40 -2.03 10.06 1.38
N GLN A 41 -2.64 9.31 0.44
CA GLN A 41 -1.97 8.84 -0.77
C GLN A 41 -1.49 10.02 -1.62
N ASN A 42 -2.35 11.01 -1.90
CA ASN A 42 -1.98 12.17 -2.70
C ASN A 42 -0.85 12.97 -2.06
N LYS A 43 -0.88 13.17 -0.74
CA LYS A 43 0.21 13.83 -0.01
C LYS A 43 1.54 13.09 -0.16
N LYS A 44 1.52 11.75 -0.10
CA LYS A 44 2.73 10.94 -0.26
C LYS A 44 3.24 10.93 -1.71
N LEU A 45 2.33 10.90 -2.70
CA LEU A 45 2.68 11.06 -4.11
C LEU A 45 3.43 12.37 -4.35
N GLN A 46 2.91 13.48 -3.83
CA GLN A 46 3.57 14.80 -3.94
C GLN A 46 4.94 14.81 -3.24
N ALA A 47 5.06 14.14 -2.07
CA ALA A 47 6.32 14.09 -1.32
C ALA A 47 7.43 13.27 -2.02
N MET A 48 7.07 12.35 -2.92
CA MET A 48 8.02 11.54 -3.70
C MET A 48 8.60 12.30 -4.91
N PHE A 49 7.89 13.33 -5.35
CA PHE A 49 8.24 14.15 -6.52
C PHE A 49 8.21 15.63 -6.15
N ASN A 50 8.36 16.49 -7.13
CA ASN A 50 8.24 17.94 -6.94
C ASN A 50 6.78 18.37 -6.91
N ASP A 51 6.49 19.53 -6.28
CA ASP A 51 5.14 20.11 -6.20
C ASP A 51 4.50 20.41 -7.57
N LYS A 52 5.31 20.50 -8.63
CA LYS A 52 4.87 20.74 -10.01
C LYS A 52 4.43 19.47 -10.74
N THR A 53 4.68 18.29 -10.17
CA THR A 53 4.37 17.00 -10.80
C THR A 53 2.87 16.75 -10.82
N LYS A 54 2.33 16.47 -12.01
CA LYS A 54 0.94 16.03 -12.20
C LYS A 54 0.88 14.52 -12.21
N PHE A 55 -0.09 13.96 -11.50
CA PHE A 55 -0.32 12.52 -11.45
C PHE A 55 -1.59 12.17 -12.20
N THR A 56 -1.50 11.26 -13.16
CA THR A 56 -2.64 10.71 -13.90
C THR A 56 -2.72 9.22 -13.61
N GLU A 57 -3.91 8.73 -13.21
CA GLU A 57 -4.12 7.30 -12.98
C GLU A 57 -4.16 6.59 -14.34
N GLU A 58 -3.28 5.62 -14.54
CA GLU A 58 -3.21 4.78 -15.73
C GLU A 58 -4.10 3.55 -15.58
N GLN A 59 -4.58 3.02 -16.71
CA GLN A 59 -5.30 1.76 -16.70
C GLN A 59 -4.35 0.61 -16.41
N ILE A 60 -4.62 -0.11 -15.33
CA ILE A 60 -3.80 -1.25 -14.92
C ILE A 60 -4.04 -2.42 -15.87
N SER A 61 -2.95 -3.05 -16.32
CA SER A 61 -3.03 -4.42 -16.84
C SER A 61 -3.56 -5.33 -15.71
N LYS A 62 -4.68 -6.02 -15.95
CA LYS A 62 -5.29 -6.94 -14.96
C LYS A 62 -4.43 -8.16 -14.63
N GLU A 63 -3.21 -8.21 -15.13
CA GLU A 63 -2.31 -9.36 -15.02
C GLU A 63 -1.70 -9.52 -13.63
N ASN A 64 -1.53 -8.43 -12.87
CA ASN A 64 -0.94 -8.51 -11.54
C ASN A 64 -1.91 -8.05 -10.43
N PRO A 65 -2.53 -8.99 -9.69
CA PRO A 65 -3.57 -8.69 -8.71
C PRO A 65 -3.07 -7.93 -7.47
N ILE A 66 -1.76 -7.78 -7.30
CA ILE A 66 -1.19 -7.05 -6.15
C ILE A 66 -0.93 -5.57 -6.45
N ILE A 67 -1.00 -5.16 -7.72
CA ILE A 67 -0.94 -3.75 -8.11
C ILE A 67 -2.38 -3.21 -8.11
N GLU A 68 -2.71 -2.31 -7.19
CA GLU A 68 -4.04 -1.70 -7.13
C GLU A 68 -4.19 -0.52 -8.09
N LYS A 69 -3.13 0.28 -8.25
CA LYS A 69 -3.13 1.50 -9.09
C LYS A 69 -1.74 1.81 -9.60
N VAL A 70 -1.68 2.39 -10.79
CA VAL A 70 -0.47 2.98 -11.36
C VAL A 70 -0.75 4.45 -11.65
N PHE A 71 0.16 5.32 -11.25
CA PHE A 71 0.09 6.76 -11.53
C PHE A 71 1.27 7.15 -12.39
N LYS A 72 0.98 7.74 -13.52
CA LYS A 72 1.97 8.39 -14.36
C LYS A 72 2.29 9.76 -13.78
N ALA A 73 3.57 10.03 -13.56
CA ALA A 73 4.08 11.30 -13.08
C ALA A 73 4.62 12.12 -14.26
N GLU A 74 4.07 13.31 -14.46
CA GLU A 74 4.47 14.23 -15.54
C GLU A 74 4.88 15.58 -14.98
N GLU A 75 5.99 16.11 -15.47
CA GLU A 75 6.47 17.46 -15.19
C GLU A 75 6.73 18.19 -16.52
N ASP A 76 6.14 19.37 -16.68
CA ASP A 76 6.24 20.19 -17.92
C ASP A 76 5.93 19.41 -19.22
N GLY A 77 4.95 18.47 -19.15
CA GLY A 77 4.52 17.65 -20.29
C GLY A 77 5.44 16.47 -20.61
N LYS A 78 6.45 16.21 -19.78
CA LYS A 78 7.34 15.04 -19.90
C LYS A 78 7.05 14.03 -18.79
N VAL A 79 7.01 12.75 -19.14
CA VAL A 79 6.89 11.68 -18.17
C VAL A 79 8.21 11.55 -17.39
N THR A 80 8.16 11.76 -16.09
CA THR A 80 9.31 11.66 -15.20
C THR A 80 9.39 10.28 -14.53
N GLY A 81 8.25 9.59 -14.39
CA GLY A 81 8.21 8.26 -13.80
C GLY A 81 6.79 7.74 -13.59
N TYR A 82 6.72 6.62 -12.89
CA TYR A 82 5.49 5.91 -12.56
C TYR A 82 5.47 5.55 -11.09
N VAL A 83 4.31 5.68 -10.44
CA VAL A 83 4.13 5.29 -9.04
C VAL A 83 3.13 4.15 -8.95
N TYR A 84 3.57 3.06 -8.38
CA TYR A 84 2.80 1.86 -8.16
C TYR A 84 2.21 1.84 -6.76
N ASN A 85 0.90 1.73 -6.65
CA ASN A 85 0.22 1.44 -5.41
C ASN A 85 0.06 -0.08 -5.31
N VAL A 86 0.78 -0.67 -4.39
CA VAL A 86 0.93 -2.12 -4.27
C VAL A 86 0.36 -2.61 -2.94
N VAL A 87 -0.31 -3.76 -2.97
CA VAL A 87 -0.81 -4.45 -1.78
C VAL A 87 -0.26 -5.86 -1.72
N THR A 88 0.52 -6.13 -0.69
CA THR A 88 1.10 -7.45 -0.44
C THR A 88 0.72 -7.97 0.94
N LYS A 89 1.16 -9.19 1.28
CA LYS A 89 0.95 -9.79 2.59
C LYS A 89 2.27 -9.75 3.37
N GLY A 90 2.26 -9.10 4.52
CA GLY A 90 3.33 -9.12 5.51
C GLY A 90 3.05 -10.08 6.66
N TYR A 91 3.72 -9.87 7.79
CA TYR A 91 3.54 -10.63 9.02
C TYR A 91 2.24 -10.25 9.74
N GLY A 92 2.01 -8.95 9.94
CA GLY A 92 0.82 -8.42 10.64
C GLY A 92 -0.44 -8.30 9.75
N GLY A 93 -0.40 -8.77 8.51
CA GLY A 93 -1.51 -8.71 7.57
C GLY A 93 -1.15 -8.09 6.23
N LYS A 94 -2.06 -7.29 5.67
CA LYS A 94 -1.80 -6.57 4.41
C LYS A 94 -0.85 -5.40 4.65
N ILE A 95 0.08 -5.23 3.72
CA ILE A 95 0.93 -4.04 3.61
C ILE A 95 0.55 -3.34 2.32
N LYS A 96 0.15 -2.09 2.42
CA LYS A 96 -0.12 -1.22 1.30
C LYS A 96 0.95 -0.13 1.21
N PHE A 97 1.57 0.03 0.06
CA PHE A 97 2.68 0.96 -0.12
C PHE A 97 2.76 1.53 -1.53
N LEU A 98 3.51 2.60 -1.66
CA LEU A 98 3.88 3.22 -2.92
C LEU A 98 5.34 2.93 -3.23
N VAL A 99 5.62 2.59 -4.47
CA VAL A 99 6.97 2.56 -5.02
C VAL A 99 7.00 3.36 -6.31
N ALA A 100 7.91 4.31 -6.39
CA ALA A 100 8.09 5.19 -7.54
C ALA A 100 9.31 4.75 -8.34
N ILE A 101 9.14 4.62 -9.67
CA ILE A 101 10.16 4.25 -10.63
C ILE A 101 10.24 5.36 -11.68
N SER A 102 11.43 5.86 -11.93
CA SER A 102 11.70 6.87 -12.94
C SER A 102 11.62 6.29 -14.36
N SER A 103 11.42 7.14 -15.34
CA SER A 103 11.34 6.72 -16.76
C SER A 103 12.62 6.05 -17.28
N ASP A 104 13.76 6.27 -16.63
CA ASP A 104 15.06 5.65 -16.95
C ASP A 104 15.35 4.35 -16.19
N GLY A 105 14.37 3.82 -15.41
CA GLY A 105 14.47 2.53 -14.75
C GLY A 105 15.22 2.54 -13.43
N LYS A 106 15.07 3.61 -12.64
CA LYS A 106 15.60 3.69 -11.27
C LYS A 106 14.47 3.90 -10.28
N TYR A 107 14.66 3.40 -9.09
CA TYR A 107 13.77 3.77 -7.99
C TYR A 107 13.94 5.25 -7.65
N ILE A 108 12.83 5.94 -7.45
CA ILE A 108 12.80 7.33 -6.95
C ILE A 108 12.60 7.32 -5.44
N ALA A 109 11.57 6.60 -4.99
CA ALA A 109 11.18 6.56 -3.59
C ALA A 109 10.30 5.35 -3.27
N PHE A 110 10.23 5.04 -1.98
CA PHE A 110 9.29 4.09 -1.38
C PHE A 110 8.60 4.75 -0.19
N ASP A 111 7.30 4.51 -0.01
CA ASP A 111 6.58 4.91 1.21
C ASP A 111 5.41 3.97 1.51
N SER A 112 5.25 3.56 2.78
CA SER A 112 4.12 2.76 3.20
C SER A 112 2.86 3.62 3.30
N LEU A 113 1.71 3.10 2.92
CA LEU A 113 0.40 3.74 3.11
C LEU A 113 -0.30 3.21 4.35
N GLU A 114 -0.33 1.88 4.48
CA GLU A 114 -1.04 1.18 5.54
C GLU A 114 -0.39 -0.18 5.82
N HIS A 115 -0.21 -0.51 7.09
CA HIS A 115 0.23 -1.82 7.55
C HIS A 115 -0.05 -2.01 9.05
N ASN A 116 -0.05 -3.27 9.49
CA ASN A 116 -0.19 -3.67 10.90
C ASN A 116 1.04 -4.48 11.35
N GLU A 117 2.23 -4.10 10.88
CA GLU A 117 3.47 -4.79 11.20
C GLU A 117 3.92 -4.55 12.64
N THR A 118 4.67 -5.49 13.18
CA THR A 118 5.16 -5.44 14.57
C THR A 118 6.13 -4.27 14.78
N PRO A 119 5.88 -3.43 15.80
CA PRO A 119 6.80 -2.35 16.18
C PRO A 119 8.24 -2.81 16.41
N GLY A 120 9.23 -2.08 15.89
CA GLY A 120 10.64 -2.40 16.01
C GLY A 120 11.15 -3.54 15.08
N PHE A 121 10.25 -4.17 14.32
CA PHE A 121 10.56 -5.20 13.32
C PHE A 121 10.06 -4.77 11.93
N GLY A 122 8.87 -5.17 11.53
CA GLY A 122 8.33 -4.82 10.22
C GLY A 122 8.13 -3.31 10.01
N THR A 123 7.84 -2.56 11.08
CA THR A 123 7.73 -1.09 11.03
C THR A 123 9.03 -0.38 10.63
N LYS A 124 10.18 -1.07 10.64
CA LYS A 124 11.43 -0.50 10.15
C LYS A 124 11.41 -0.14 8.67
N MET A 125 10.42 -0.64 7.91
CA MET A 125 10.20 -0.17 6.53
C MET A 125 9.93 1.34 6.44
N ASP A 126 9.44 1.95 7.52
CA ASP A 126 9.14 3.38 7.58
C ASP A 126 10.33 4.24 7.99
N GLU A 127 11.41 3.62 8.45
CA GLU A 127 12.61 4.33 8.88
C GLU A 127 13.37 4.94 7.68
N PRO A 128 13.98 6.12 7.86
CA PRO A 128 14.77 6.78 6.82
C PRO A 128 15.85 5.89 6.21
N LYS A 129 16.45 5.01 7.03
CA LYS A 129 17.48 4.06 6.59
C LYS A 129 16.95 3.09 5.53
N PHE A 130 15.74 2.54 5.72
CA PHE A 130 15.14 1.62 4.73
C PHE A 130 14.69 2.39 3.48
N LYS A 131 13.98 3.50 3.67
CA LYS A 131 13.48 4.33 2.56
C LYS A 131 14.61 4.93 1.71
N GLY A 132 15.73 5.25 2.33
CA GLY A 132 16.89 5.82 1.64
C GLY A 132 17.55 4.90 0.61
N GLN A 133 17.28 3.59 0.66
CA GLN A 133 17.82 2.63 -0.31
C GLN A 133 17.25 2.85 -1.73
N PHE A 134 16.08 3.47 -1.84
CA PHE A 134 15.36 3.62 -3.11
C PHE A 134 15.84 4.82 -3.94
N LYS A 135 16.57 5.75 -3.32
CA LYS A 135 16.97 6.97 -4.02
C LYS A 135 18.01 6.68 -5.10
N ASP A 136 17.62 6.92 -6.36
CA ASP A 136 18.45 6.77 -7.56
C ASP A 136 19.03 5.36 -7.78
N LYS A 137 18.50 4.34 -7.09
CA LYS A 137 18.95 2.96 -7.21
C LYS A 137 18.36 2.30 -8.45
N PRO A 138 19.15 1.64 -9.31
CA PRO A 138 18.64 0.88 -10.45
C PRO A 138 17.59 -0.17 -10.00
N VAL A 139 16.53 -0.35 -10.78
CA VAL A 139 15.50 -1.36 -10.45
C VAL A 139 16.00 -2.80 -10.51
N THR A 140 17.15 -3.01 -11.17
CA THR A 140 17.85 -4.31 -11.24
C THR A 140 18.57 -4.67 -9.96
N ASP A 141 18.83 -3.69 -9.08
CA ASP A 141 19.59 -3.89 -7.86
C ASP A 141 18.69 -4.36 -6.72
N GLU A 142 19.17 -5.29 -5.92
CA GLU A 142 18.43 -5.78 -4.77
C GLU A 142 18.25 -4.71 -3.69
N ILE A 143 17.04 -4.67 -3.10
CA ILE A 143 16.74 -3.91 -1.91
C ILE A 143 17.05 -4.77 -0.68
N ASP A 144 17.83 -4.22 0.25
CA ASP A 144 18.17 -4.91 1.50
C ASP A 144 16.94 -5.20 2.34
N GLY A 145 16.91 -6.38 2.92
CA GLY A 145 15.82 -6.80 3.79
C GLY A 145 15.86 -6.12 5.16
N ILE A 146 14.74 -6.23 5.87
CA ILE A 146 14.60 -5.74 7.25
C ILE A 146 15.05 -6.85 8.19
N SER A 147 16.14 -6.59 8.92
CA SER A 147 16.66 -7.54 9.93
C SER A 147 15.60 -7.86 10.99
N GLY A 148 15.36 -9.15 11.21
CA GLY A 148 14.34 -9.65 12.14
C GLY A 148 12.90 -9.66 11.60
N ALA A 149 12.66 -9.23 10.35
CA ALA A 149 11.33 -9.17 9.74
C ALA A 149 11.27 -9.86 8.36
N THR A 150 11.65 -11.14 8.30
CA THR A 150 11.76 -11.91 7.05
C THR A 150 10.45 -11.99 6.25
N ILE A 151 9.30 -12.16 6.94
CA ILE A 151 7.99 -12.28 6.27
C ILE A 151 7.60 -10.94 5.66
N THR A 152 7.77 -9.83 6.40
CA THR A 152 7.56 -8.47 5.91
C THR A 152 8.44 -8.18 4.69
N THR A 153 9.74 -8.50 4.78
CA THR A 153 10.70 -8.34 3.69
C THR A 153 10.28 -9.10 2.44
N LYS A 154 9.87 -10.36 2.57
CA LYS A 154 9.37 -11.16 1.43
C LYS A 154 8.12 -10.54 0.79
N GLY A 155 7.22 -10.01 1.61
CA GLY A 155 6.03 -9.29 1.13
C GLY A 155 6.41 -8.05 0.32
N LEU A 156 7.32 -7.22 0.84
CA LEU A 156 7.81 -6.02 0.17
C LEU A 156 8.52 -6.37 -1.15
N LYS A 157 9.48 -7.32 -1.13
CA LYS A 157 10.19 -7.76 -2.34
C LYS A 157 9.22 -8.21 -3.43
N LYS A 158 8.24 -9.05 -3.10
CA LYS A 158 7.21 -9.47 -4.05
C LYS A 158 6.49 -8.28 -4.71
N GLY A 159 6.24 -7.22 -3.95
CA GLY A 159 5.60 -6.02 -4.48
C GLY A 159 6.53 -5.18 -5.34
N PHE A 160 7.82 -5.10 -5.00
CA PHE A 160 8.82 -4.42 -5.83
C PHE A 160 9.01 -5.16 -7.15
N ASP A 161 9.17 -6.48 -7.11
CA ASP A 161 9.31 -7.33 -8.29
C ASP A 161 8.12 -7.14 -9.24
N ALA A 162 6.89 -7.13 -8.70
CA ALA A 162 5.69 -6.92 -9.50
C ALA A 162 5.64 -5.52 -10.16
N ALA A 163 6.06 -4.48 -9.43
CA ALA A 163 6.11 -3.13 -9.96
C ALA A 163 7.17 -2.99 -11.06
N VAL A 164 8.34 -3.62 -10.88
CA VAL A 164 9.42 -3.62 -11.87
C VAL A 164 9.02 -4.39 -13.11
N GLU A 165 8.42 -5.58 -12.97
CA GLU A 165 7.93 -6.40 -14.09
C GLU A 165 6.91 -5.62 -14.94
N ASP A 166 5.93 -4.98 -14.29
CA ASP A 166 4.94 -4.16 -14.99
C ASP A 166 5.57 -2.95 -15.67
N PHE A 167 6.52 -2.28 -15.01
CA PHE A 167 7.26 -1.17 -15.58
C PHE A 167 8.06 -1.58 -16.82
N GLU A 168 8.81 -2.68 -16.75
CA GLU A 168 9.62 -3.16 -17.86
C GLU A 168 8.76 -3.59 -19.06
N LYS A 169 7.60 -4.19 -18.80
CA LYS A 169 6.68 -4.66 -19.83
C LYS A 169 5.95 -3.52 -20.53
N ASN A 170 5.50 -2.51 -19.79
CA ASN A 170 4.54 -1.53 -20.30
C ASN A 170 5.16 -0.14 -20.57
N TYR A 171 6.25 0.23 -19.89
CA TYR A 171 6.74 1.61 -19.87
C TYR A 171 8.23 1.77 -20.19
N LYS A 172 9.05 0.74 -20.05
CA LYS A 172 10.46 0.79 -20.42
C LYS A 172 10.58 0.72 -21.94
N LYS A 173 11.06 1.80 -22.54
CA LYS A 173 11.37 1.90 -23.98
C LYS A 173 12.80 1.52 -24.26
#